data_f814e0a75a0bf2450fcb06a3809ac4e6
#
_entry.id   f814e0a75a0bf2450fcb06a3809ac4e6
#
_cell.length_a   1.000
_cell.length_b   1.000
_cell.length_c   1.000
_cell.angle_alpha   90.00
_cell.angle_beta   90.00
_cell.angle_gamma   90.00
#
_symmetry.space_group_name_H-M   'P 1'
#
loop_
_entity.id
_entity.type
_entity.pdbx_description
1 polymer ?
#
loop_
_entity_poly.entity_id
_entity_poly.type
_entity_poly.pdbx_seq_one_letter_code
_entity_poly.pdbx_strand_id
1 'polypeptide(L)'
;MAFYFEEPSHTFNEYLIVPGYSSAECRAENVSLKTPRVKFKKGEEPALSLNIPLVSAIMQAVSDDNMAIALAKEGGVSFIYGSQSIESQAAMVRRVKNYKAGFVPSDSNLSPDSTLKDVLELKEKTGHATMAVTEDGTANGKLLGVVTGRDYRISRLSMDTKVSIFMTPFEKLICADLGTSLKECNDMIWDNKLNSLPVVDAEQRLHYFVFRKDYENRKKNPNELLDENKRYIVGAGINTRDYATRVPALVEAGADVLCIDSSEGFSEWQKLTIDWIRENYGDTVKVGAGNVVDAEGFRFLAECGADFVKIGIGGGSICITREQKGIGRGQATATIEVAKARDEYFKETGIYVPICSDGGIVHDYHMTLALAMGSDFIMLGRYFSRFDESPTNKVQINGQYMKEYWGEGSARARNWQRYDMGGDSKLSFEEGVDSYVPYAGSLKDNVGLSLSKIKHTMCNCGALTIPELQQKAKITLVSATSIVEGGAHDVVLKDSKEQK
;
A
#
# COMPACT_ATOMS: atom_id res chain seq x y z
N MET A 1 -16.08 30.43 26.56
CA MET A 1 -14.66 30.19 26.80
C MET A 1 -14.31 28.94 26.04
N ALA A 2 -13.16 28.91 25.35
CA ALA A 2 -12.73 27.71 24.64
C ALA A 2 -12.48 26.55 25.62
N PHE A 3 -12.74 25.32 25.20
CA PHE A 3 -12.36 24.14 25.98
C PHE A 3 -10.83 24.00 26.00
N TYR A 4 -10.29 23.62 27.14
CA TYR A 4 -8.86 23.46 27.37
C TYR A 4 -8.57 22.08 27.96
N PHE A 5 -7.70 21.31 27.27
CA PHE A 5 -7.16 20.06 27.81
C PHE A 5 -6.09 20.37 28.86
N GLU A 6 -6.24 19.89 30.08
CA GLU A 6 -5.26 20.10 31.17
C GLU A 6 -4.00 19.26 30.97
N GLU A 7 -4.15 18.04 30.45
CA GLU A 7 -3.03 17.13 30.17
C GLU A 7 -2.28 17.52 28.89
N PRO A 8 -0.95 17.58 28.95
CA PRO A 8 -0.14 17.82 27.73
C PRO A 8 -0.32 16.71 26.69
N SER A 9 -0.25 17.09 25.43
CA SER A 9 -0.31 16.11 24.35
C SER A 9 1.10 15.62 24.00
N HIS A 10 1.28 14.29 23.99
CA HIS A 10 2.56 13.60 23.91
C HIS A 10 2.85 13.02 22.52
N THR A 11 4.15 12.90 22.20
CA THR A 11 4.69 12.24 21.01
C THR A 11 5.22 10.84 21.36
N PHE A 12 5.53 10.03 20.36
CA PHE A 12 6.08 8.67 20.60
C PHE A 12 7.44 8.70 21.30
N ASN A 13 8.25 9.75 21.13
CA ASN A 13 9.55 9.88 21.81
C ASN A 13 9.44 9.88 23.34
N GLU A 14 8.29 10.24 23.87
CA GLU A 14 8.06 10.38 25.32
C GLU A 14 7.61 9.07 25.97
N TYR A 15 7.61 7.96 25.20
CA TYR A 15 7.16 6.67 25.70
C TYR A 15 8.16 5.55 25.46
N LEU A 16 8.19 4.59 26.38
CA LEU A 16 8.84 3.30 26.23
C LEU A 16 7.90 2.16 26.58
N ILE A 17 8.17 0.98 26.04
CA ILE A 17 7.47 -0.25 26.40
C ILE A 17 8.23 -0.94 27.52
N VAL A 18 7.54 -1.24 28.63
CA VAL A 18 8.06 -2.05 29.71
C VAL A 18 7.94 -3.51 29.33
N PRO A 19 9.00 -4.32 29.34
CA PRO A 19 8.95 -5.73 28.94
C PRO A 19 7.97 -6.53 29.81
N GLY A 20 7.27 -7.47 29.18
CA GLY A 20 6.40 -8.42 29.83
C GLY A 20 7.04 -9.80 29.97
N TYR A 21 6.23 -10.79 30.38
CA TYR A 21 6.66 -12.17 30.42
C TYR A 21 6.74 -12.74 29.00
N SER A 22 7.90 -13.22 28.61
CA SER A 22 8.16 -13.87 27.31
C SER A 22 8.27 -15.39 27.51
N SER A 23 7.39 -16.16 26.89
CA SER A 23 7.42 -17.63 26.92
C SER A 23 8.37 -18.19 25.87
N ALA A 24 8.62 -19.50 25.90
CA ALA A 24 9.44 -20.19 24.90
C ALA A 24 8.84 -20.13 23.48
N GLU A 25 7.54 -19.83 23.34
CA GLU A 25 6.85 -19.67 22.06
C GLU A 25 7.04 -18.27 21.46
N CYS A 26 7.50 -17.30 22.27
CA CYS A 26 7.75 -15.92 21.82
C CYS A 26 9.05 -15.83 21.01
N ARG A 27 8.97 -16.36 19.78
CA ARG A 27 10.03 -16.30 18.78
C ARG A 27 9.54 -15.47 17.59
N ALA A 28 10.44 -14.72 16.98
CA ALA A 28 10.09 -13.82 15.87
C ALA A 28 9.39 -14.53 14.68
N GLU A 29 9.73 -15.81 14.45
CA GLU A 29 9.10 -16.66 13.44
C GLU A 29 7.61 -16.97 13.72
N ASN A 30 7.22 -17.00 15.01
CA ASN A 30 5.85 -17.26 15.44
C ASN A 30 4.99 -16.00 15.48
N VAL A 31 5.59 -14.82 15.33
CA VAL A 31 4.86 -13.55 15.38
C VAL A 31 4.16 -13.29 14.06
N SER A 32 2.84 -13.14 14.11
CA SER A 32 2.01 -12.68 12.99
C SER A 32 1.82 -11.15 13.06
N LEU A 33 2.14 -10.49 11.96
CA LEU A 33 1.89 -9.05 11.79
C LEU A 33 0.63 -8.77 10.97
N LYS A 34 -0.16 -9.82 10.68
CA LYS A 34 -1.43 -9.67 9.96
C LYS A 34 -2.38 -8.79 10.77
N THR A 35 -3.02 -7.84 10.09
CA THR A 35 -3.90 -6.85 10.72
C THR A 35 -5.09 -6.51 9.82
N PRO A 36 -6.28 -6.20 10.38
CA PRO A 36 -7.43 -5.76 9.59
C PRO A 36 -7.15 -4.39 8.98
N ARG A 37 -7.66 -4.18 7.78
CA ARG A 37 -7.54 -2.91 7.09
C ARG A 37 -8.85 -2.18 6.90
N VAL A 38 -9.95 -2.90 6.84
CA VAL A 38 -11.30 -2.36 6.64
C VAL A 38 -12.23 -2.83 7.74
N LYS A 39 -13.30 -2.08 7.96
CA LYS A 39 -14.32 -2.40 8.98
C LYS A 39 -14.90 -3.80 8.80
N PHE A 40 -15.23 -4.44 9.91
CA PHE A 40 -15.87 -5.75 9.95
C PHE A 40 -16.78 -5.86 11.17
N LYS A 41 -17.76 -6.76 11.12
CA LYS A 41 -18.65 -7.03 12.25
C LYS A 41 -18.05 -8.06 13.20
N LYS A 42 -18.44 -7.99 14.45
CA LYS A 42 -18.04 -8.95 15.48
C LYS A 42 -18.35 -10.38 15.04
N GLY A 43 -17.32 -11.22 14.99
CA GLY A 43 -17.41 -12.62 14.57
C GLY A 43 -17.21 -12.83 13.06
N GLU A 44 -17.01 -11.79 12.28
CA GLU A 44 -16.68 -11.88 10.86
C GLU A 44 -15.17 -11.64 10.65
N GLU A 45 -14.62 -12.15 9.54
CA GLU A 45 -13.28 -11.79 9.09
C GLU A 45 -13.34 -10.50 8.25
N PRO A 46 -12.32 -9.62 8.36
CA PRO A 46 -12.27 -8.41 7.55
C PRO A 46 -12.11 -8.77 6.06
N ALA A 47 -12.86 -8.10 5.18
CA ALA A 47 -12.78 -8.29 3.74
C ALA A 47 -11.39 -8.00 3.14
N LEU A 48 -10.64 -7.11 3.77
CA LEU A 48 -9.24 -6.81 3.44
C LEU A 48 -8.39 -6.78 4.70
N SER A 49 -7.27 -7.50 4.67
CA SER A 49 -6.23 -7.49 5.70
C SER A 49 -4.88 -7.17 5.09
N LEU A 50 -3.97 -6.64 5.89
CA LEU A 50 -2.55 -6.48 5.55
C LEU A 50 -1.76 -7.66 6.11
N ASN A 51 -0.72 -8.10 5.41
CA ASN A 51 0.21 -9.10 5.92
C ASN A 51 1.30 -8.46 6.82
N ILE A 52 1.57 -7.17 6.62
CA ILE A 52 2.39 -6.32 7.49
C ILE A 52 1.66 -5.01 7.79
N PRO A 53 1.81 -4.40 8.96
CA PRO A 53 1.03 -3.22 9.38
C PRO A 53 1.57 -1.90 8.82
N LEU A 54 2.12 -1.91 7.61
CA LEU A 54 2.76 -0.73 6.99
C LEU A 54 2.07 -0.35 5.69
N VAL A 55 1.75 0.95 5.56
CA VAL A 55 1.23 1.53 4.32
C VAL A 55 2.00 2.81 3.97
N SER A 56 2.14 3.12 2.68
CA SER A 56 2.82 4.33 2.25
C SER A 56 1.87 5.53 2.17
N ALA A 57 2.39 6.71 2.50
CA ALA A 57 1.62 7.94 2.56
C ALA A 57 1.13 8.38 1.18
N ILE A 58 -0.03 9.05 1.14
CA ILE A 58 -0.67 9.57 -0.07
C ILE A 58 0.06 10.84 -0.51
N MET A 59 1.28 10.66 -1.00
CA MET A 59 2.15 11.78 -1.32
C MET A 59 2.84 11.58 -2.66
N GLN A 60 2.92 12.65 -3.46
CA GLN A 60 3.61 12.68 -4.75
C GLN A 60 5.08 12.23 -4.64
N ALA A 61 5.74 12.57 -3.53
CA ALA A 61 7.13 12.20 -3.26
C ALA A 61 7.32 10.78 -2.70
N VAL A 62 6.25 9.99 -2.51
CA VAL A 62 6.31 8.70 -1.81
C VAL A 62 5.68 7.56 -2.60
N SER A 63 4.47 7.73 -3.14
CA SER A 63 3.59 6.63 -3.51
C SER A 63 3.14 6.66 -4.97
N ASP A 64 3.96 6.15 -5.86
CA ASP A 64 3.62 5.81 -7.24
C ASP A 64 3.36 4.30 -7.40
N ASP A 65 3.23 3.84 -8.63
CA ASP A 65 3.03 2.42 -8.95
C ASP A 65 4.26 1.55 -8.66
N ASN A 66 5.49 2.08 -8.73
CA ASN A 66 6.69 1.32 -8.36
C ASN A 66 6.72 1.05 -6.86
N MET A 67 6.45 2.08 -6.05
CA MET A 67 6.30 1.92 -4.60
C MET A 67 5.17 0.95 -4.27
N ALA A 68 4.02 1.04 -4.97
CA ALA A 68 2.89 0.16 -4.74
C ALA A 68 3.22 -1.32 -5.00
N ILE A 69 3.90 -1.61 -6.09
CA ILE A 69 4.35 -2.97 -6.41
C ILE A 69 5.37 -3.46 -5.37
N ALA A 70 6.34 -2.64 -5.01
CA ALA A 70 7.39 -3.01 -4.06
C ALA A 70 6.82 -3.30 -2.66
N LEU A 71 5.93 -2.44 -2.17
CA LEU A 71 5.34 -2.60 -0.85
C LEU A 71 4.35 -3.77 -0.80
N ALA A 72 3.58 -4.02 -1.87
CA ALA A 72 2.70 -5.18 -1.97
C ALA A 72 3.47 -6.51 -1.95
N LYS A 73 4.69 -6.56 -2.53
CA LYS A 73 5.59 -7.72 -2.43
C LYS A 73 5.98 -8.04 -0.99
N GLU A 74 6.14 -7.03 -0.15
CA GLU A 74 6.48 -7.20 1.26
C GLU A 74 5.24 -7.40 2.16
N GLY A 75 4.01 -7.25 1.61
CA GLY A 75 2.76 -7.52 2.32
C GLY A 75 2.02 -6.29 2.85
N GLY A 76 2.50 -5.09 2.51
CA GLY A 76 1.84 -3.82 2.82
C GLY A 76 1.03 -3.28 1.64
N VAL A 77 0.53 -2.05 1.77
CA VAL A 77 -0.21 -1.37 0.70
C VAL A 77 0.28 0.06 0.50
N SER A 78 0.45 0.44 -0.75
CA SER A 78 0.68 1.83 -1.12
C SER A 78 -0.63 2.49 -1.54
N PHE A 79 -0.81 3.75 -1.13
CA PHE A 79 -1.87 4.59 -1.62
C PHE A 79 -1.33 5.55 -2.68
N ILE A 80 -1.62 5.28 -3.94
CA ILE A 80 -1.18 6.14 -5.04
C ILE A 80 -1.71 7.56 -4.86
N TYR A 81 -0.82 8.54 -4.95
CA TYR A 81 -1.14 9.95 -4.67
C TYR A 81 -2.22 10.52 -5.59
N GLY A 82 -3.07 11.38 -5.05
CA GLY A 82 -4.19 12.00 -5.75
C GLY A 82 -3.89 13.37 -6.38
N SER A 83 -2.71 13.96 -6.07
CA SER A 83 -2.27 15.25 -6.62
C SER A 83 -1.73 15.11 -8.05
N GLN A 84 -2.54 14.56 -8.93
CA GLN A 84 -2.28 14.36 -10.35
C GLN A 84 -3.61 14.22 -11.12
N SER A 85 -3.57 14.18 -12.46
CA SER A 85 -4.77 13.95 -13.24
C SER A 85 -5.41 12.58 -12.94
N ILE A 86 -6.72 12.48 -13.13
CA ILE A 86 -7.48 11.25 -12.92
C ILE A 86 -6.93 10.13 -13.80
N GLU A 87 -6.64 10.43 -15.06
CA GLU A 87 -6.14 9.48 -16.06
C GLU A 87 -4.76 8.93 -15.66
N SER A 88 -3.86 9.80 -15.19
CA SER A 88 -2.53 9.41 -14.73
C SER A 88 -2.61 8.50 -13.50
N GLN A 89 -3.41 8.85 -12.50
CA GLN A 89 -3.61 8.04 -11.31
C GLN A 89 -4.22 6.67 -11.64
N ALA A 90 -5.28 6.65 -12.45
CA ALA A 90 -5.91 5.41 -12.92
C ALA A 90 -4.94 4.53 -13.72
N ALA A 91 -4.06 5.13 -14.55
CA ALA A 91 -3.03 4.40 -15.26
C ALA A 91 -2.01 3.74 -14.31
N MET A 92 -1.60 4.44 -13.23
CA MET A 92 -0.74 3.86 -12.19
C MET A 92 -1.42 2.68 -11.49
N VAL A 93 -2.70 2.81 -11.11
CA VAL A 93 -3.48 1.70 -10.52
C VAL A 93 -3.52 0.51 -11.46
N ARG A 94 -3.85 0.70 -12.73
CA ARG A 94 -3.86 -0.38 -13.75
C ARG A 94 -2.50 -1.05 -13.87
N ARG A 95 -1.38 -0.32 -13.84
CA ARG A 95 -0.04 -0.92 -13.88
C ARG A 95 0.22 -1.84 -12.69
N VAL A 96 -0.18 -1.45 -11.49
CA VAL A 96 -0.07 -2.33 -10.31
C VAL A 96 -0.91 -3.58 -10.46
N LYS A 97 -2.18 -3.44 -10.87
CA LYS A 97 -3.10 -4.57 -11.06
C LYS A 97 -2.65 -5.52 -12.16
N ASN A 98 -2.00 -5.00 -13.19
CA ASN A 98 -1.44 -5.80 -14.30
C ASN A 98 -0.06 -6.39 -13.97
N TYR A 99 0.54 -6.03 -12.84
CA TYR A 99 1.80 -6.63 -12.40
C TYR A 99 1.56 -8.07 -11.93
N LYS A 100 2.25 -9.02 -12.57
CA LYS A 100 1.93 -10.45 -12.49
C LYS A 100 2.49 -11.13 -11.24
N ALA A 101 1.65 -11.86 -10.51
CA ALA A 101 2.03 -12.66 -9.35
C ALA A 101 1.29 -14.01 -9.34
N GLY A 102 1.95 -15.06 -9.83
CA GLY A 102 1.43 -16.44 -9.74
C GLY A 102 0.44 -16.80 -10.87
N PHE A 103 -0.80 -17.14 -10.55
CA PHE A 103 -1.87 -17.36 -11.53
C PHE A 103 -2.36 -16.01 -12.07
N VAL A 104 -2.20 -15.78 -13.38
CA VAL A 104 -2.46 -14.47 -14.00
C VAL A 104 -3.51 -14.63 -15.08
N PRO A 105 -4.65 -13.93 -15.01
CA PRO A 105 -5.55 -13.83 -16.14
C PRO A 105 -4.83 -13.27 -17.36
N SER A 106 -5.16 -13.74 -18.55
CA SER A 106 -4.54 -13.23 -19.77
C SER A 106 -5.09 -11.84 -20.09
N ASP A 107 -4.23 -10.86 -20.17
CA ASP A 107 -4.52 -9.48 -20.58
C ASP A 107 -4.02 -9.17 -22.00
N SER A 108 -3.44 -10.18 -22.66
CA SER A 108 -2.83 -10.09 -23.98
C SER A 108 -3.35 -11.22 -24.84
N ASN A 109 -4.51 -10.98 -25.46
CA ASN A 109 -5.25 -11.97 -26.22
C ASN A 109 -5.39 -11.54 -27.69
N LEU A 110 -5.30 -12.50 -28.59
CA LEU A 110 -5.41 -12.35 -30.03
C LEU A 110 -6.42 -13.35 -30.57
N SER A 111 -7.09 -13.03 -31.66
CA SER A 111 -7.85 -13.99 -32.47
C SER A 111 -6.94 -14.69 -33.46
N PRO A 112 -7.34 -15.84 -34.04
CA PRO A 112 -6.55 -16.51 -35.10
C PRO A 112 -6.33 -15.65 -36.35
N ASP A 113 -7.23 -14.69 -36.59
CA ASP A 113 -7.18 -13.77 -37.71
C ASP A 113 -6.36 -12.49 -37.45
N SER A 114 -5.95 -12.25 -36.20
CA SER A 114 -5.00 -11.18 -35.87
C SER A 114 -3.69 -11.36 -36.65
N THR A 115 -3.01 -10.25 -36.92
CA THR A 115 -1.79 -10.21 -37.74
C THR A 115 -0.53 -10.03 -36.92
N LEU A 116 0.65 -10.17 -37.52
CA LEU A 116 1.92 -9.85 -36.87
C LEU A 116 1.97 -8.38 -36.41
N LYS A 117 1.33 -7.48 -37.15
CA LYS A 117 1.20 -6.08 -36.75
C LYS A 117 0.46 -5.95 -35.43
N ASP A 118 -0.67 -6.65 -35.27
CA ASP A 118 -1.46 -6.64 -34.04
C ASP A 118 -0.67 -7.21 -32.84
N VAL A 119 0.17 -8.24 -33.07
CA VAL A 119 1.11 -8.80 -32.08
C VAL A 119 2.07 -7.72 -31.57
N LEU A 120 2.66 -6.95 -32.49
CA LEU A 120 3.64 -5.92 -32.14
C LEU A 120 2.98 -4.74 -31.41
N GLU A 121 1.83 -4.31 -31.89
CA GLU A 121 1.05 -3.24 -31.22
C GLU A 121 0.60 -3.66 -29.81
N LEU A 122 0.11 -4.88 -29.65
CA LEU A 122 -0.29 -5.41 -28.35
C LEU A 122 0.91 -5.55 -27.41
N LYS A 123 2.07 -5.98 -27.93
CA LYS A 123 3.32 -6.04 -27.17
C LYS A 123 3.78 -4.67 -26.69
N GLU A 124 3.71 -3.66 -27.55
CA GLU A 124 4.05 -2.27 -27.18
C GLU A 124 3.11 -1.74 -26.09
N LYS A 125 1.81 -2.01 -26.25
CA LYS A 125 0.77 -1.57 -25.32
C LYS A 125 0.86 -2.26 -23.95
N THR A 126 1.12 -3.57 -23.91
CA THR A 126 1.07 -4.37 -22.67
C THR A 126 2.44 -4.67 -22.07
N GLY A 127 3.52 -4.55 -22.86
CA GLY A 127 4.87 -4.96 -22.46
C GLY A 127 5.05 -6.49 -22.38
N HIS A 128 4.04 -7.28 -22.79
CA HIS A 128 4.06 -8.73 -22.66
C HIS A 128 4.60 -9.41 -23.92
N ALA A 129 5.42 -10.45 -23.71
CA ALA A 129 6.01 -11.23 -24.78
C ALA A 129 5.27 -12.56 -25.05
N THR A 130 4.32 -12.94 -24.22
CA THR A 130 3.48 -14.14 -24.35
C THR A 130 2.04 -13.69 -24.50
N MET A 131 1.39 -14.12 -25.58
CA MET A 131 0.01 -13.75 -25.91
C MET A 131 -0.80 -15.00 -26.17
N ALA A 132 -1.98 -15.09 -25.59
CA ALA A 132 -2.91 -16.16 -25.89
C ALA A 132 -3.58 -15.91 -27.24
N VAL A 133 -3.77 -16.98 -28.01
CA VAL A 133 -4.63 -16.98 -29.19
C VAL A 133 -5.88 -17.76 -28.81
N THR A 134 -6.98 -17.05 -28.68
CA THR A 134 -8.29 -17.62 -28.32
C THR A 134 -9.26 -17.51 -29.48
N GLU A 135 -10.28 -18.36 -29.51
CA GLU A 135 -11.26 -18.44 -30.59
C GLU A 135 -11.88 -17.06 -30.92
N ASP A 136 -12.15 -16.29 -29.89
CA ASP A 136 -12.82 -14.99 -29.99
C ASP A 136 -11.92 -13.79 -29.66
N GLY A 137 -10.63 -14.02 -29.37
CA GLY A 137 -9.69 -12.98 -28.95
C GLY A 137 -9.90 -12.46 -27.52
N THR A 138 -10.71 -13.11 -26.69
CA THR A 138 -10.99 -12.72 -25.30
C THR A 138 -10.14 -13.49 -24.29
N ALA A 139 -10.09 -12.99 -23.04
CA ALA A 139 -9.32 -13.55 -21.95
C ALA A 139 -9.77 -14.99 -21.54
N ASN A 140 -11.05 -15.29 -21.70
CA ASN A 140 -11.65 -16.57 -21.29
C ASN A 140 -12.17 -17.39 -22.47
N GLY A 141 -11.73 -17.06 -23.69
CA GLY A 141 -12.07 -17.80 -24.89
C GLY A 141 -11.39 -19.18 -24.93
N LYS A 142 -11.86 -20.05 -25.82
CA LYS A 142 -11.22 -21.34 -26.06
C LYS A 142 -9.81 -21.11 -26.60
N LEU A 143 -8.81 -21.70 -25.94
CA LEU A 143 -7.40 -21.53 -26.28
C LEU A 143 -7.07 -22.34 -27.56
N LEU A 144 -6.64 -21.67 -28.60
CA LEU A 144 -6.21 -22.25 -29.86
C LEU A 144 -4.69 -22.34 -30.00
N GLY A 145 -3.97 -21.49 -29.28
CA GLY A 145 -2.52 -21.47 -29.31
C GLY A 145 -1.92 -20.33 -28.49
N VAL A 146 -0.62 -20.20 -28.58
CA VAL A 146 0.14 -19.14 -27.92
C VAL A 146 1.15 -18.55 -28.88
N VAL A 147 1.34 -17.23 -28.82
CA VAL A 147 2.43 -16.53 -29.55
C VAL A 147 3.43 -16.03 -28.52
N THR A 148 4.69 -16.29 -28.78
CA THR A 148 5.84 -15.78 -28.06
C THR A 148 6.86 -15.13 -28.97
N GLY A 149 7.82 -14.41 -28.45
CA GLY A 149 8.91 -13.83 -29.25
C GLY A 149 9.78 -14.85 -30.00
N ARG A 150 9.59 -16.17 -29.81
CA ARG A 150 10.28 -17.24 -30.52
C ARG A 150 9.56 -17.69 -31.78
N ASP A 151 8.26 -17.39 -31.89
CA ASP A 151 7.39 -17.90 -32.97
C ASP A 151 7.47 -17.05 -34.22
N TYR A 152 8.04 -15.82 -34.15
CA TYR A 152 8.15 -14.94 -35.32
C TYR A 152 9.50 -14.22 -35.39
N ARG A 153 9.87 -13.89 -36.65
CA ARG A 153 10.99 -12.98 -36.95
C ARG A 153 10.51 -11.92 -37.93
N ILE A 154 10.56 -10.66 -37.50
CA ILE A 154 10.10 -9.48 -38.25
C ILE A 154 10.77 -9.41 -39.63
N SER A 155 12.02 -9.86 -39.76
CA SER A 155 12.75 -9.87 -41.03
C SER A 155 12.32 -10.97 -41.98
N ARG A 156 11.43 -11.89 -41.58
CA ARG A 156 11.03 -13.06 -42.40
C ARG A 156 9.54 -13.18 -42.65
N LEU A 157 8.71 -12.46 -41.89
CA LEU A 157 7.25 -12.49 -42.01
C LEU A 157 6.74 -11.10 -42.41
N SER A 158 5.72 -11.09 -43.26
CA SER A 158 4.96 -9.85 -43.54
C SER A 158 4.17 -9.42 -42.34
N MET A 159 3.99 -8.11 -42.17
CA MET A 159 3.16 -7.53 -41.09
C MET A 159 1.71 -8.02 -41.15
N ASP A 160 1.20 -8.36 -42.34
CA ASP A 160 -0.16 -8.87 -42.56
C ASP A 160 -0.29 -10.39 -42.38
N THR A 161 0.81 -11.08 -41.97
CA THR A 161 0.77 -12.54 -41.77
C THR A 161 -0.11 -12.84 -40.55
N LYS A 162 -1.13 -13.70 -40.74
CA LYS A 162 -2.04 -14.11 -39.69
C LYS A 162 -1.34 -14.90 -38.57
N VAL A 163 -1.75 -14.66 -37.34
CA VAL A 163 -1.23 -15.32 -36.14
C VAL A 163 -1.38 -16.84 -36.21
N SER A 164 -2.46 -17.35 -36.79
CA SER A 164 -2.72 -18.78 -36.98
C SER A 164 -1.61 -19.52 -37.78
N ILE A 165 -0.81 -18.78 -38.56
CA ILE A 165 0.27 -19.36 -39.38
C ILE A 165 1.53 -19.62 -38.56
N PHE A 166 1.81 -18.80 -37.58
CA PHE A 166 3.07 -18.83 -36.83
C PHE A 166 2.92 -19.08 -35.30
N MET A 167 1.71 -19.10 -34.77
CA MET A 167 1.48 -19.46 -33.38
C MET A 167 1.93 -20.88 -33.07
N THR A 168 2.27 -21.16 -31.82
CA THR A 168 2.36 -22.53 -31.32
C THR A 168 0.93 -23.03 -31.07
N PRO A 169 0.39 -24.01 -31.84
CA PRO A 169 -0.98 -24.45 -31.72
C PRO A 169 -1.19 -25.27 -30.43
N PHE A 170 -2.46 -25.35 -29.98
CA PHE A 170 -2.84 -25.95 -28.69
C PHE A 170 -2.32 -27.38 -28.52
N GLU A 171 -2.35 -28.21 -29.58
CA GLU A 171 -1.90 -29.61 -29.55
C GLU A 171 -0.41 -29.77 -29.23
N LYS A 172 0.36 -28.70 -29.36
CA LYS A 172 1.79 -28.65 -29.03
C LYS A 172 2.06 -27.98 -27.71
N LEU A 173 1.05 -27.42 -27.05
CA LEU A 173 1.19 -26.76 -25.74
C LEU A 173 1.13 -27.81 -24.64
N ILE A 174 1.90 -27.54 -23.56
CA ILE A 174 1.71 -28.17 -22.28
C ILE A 174 0.83 -27.22 -21.51
N CYS A 175 -0.31 -27.69 -21.03
CA CYS A 175 -1.27 -26.93 -20.23
C CYS A 175 -1.48 -27.62 -18.88
N ALA A 176 -1.86 -26.86 -17.86
CA ALA A 176 -2.33 -27.40 -16.61
C ALA A 176 -3.87 -27.32 -16.56
N ASP A 177 -4.50 -28.24 -15.84
CA ASP A 177 -5.93 -28.24 -15.60
C ASP A 177 -6.31 -27.17 -14.57
N LEU A 178 -7.53 -26.64 -14.70
CA LEU A 178 -8.10 -25.74 -13.68
C LEU A 178 -8.23 -26.50 -12.36
N GLY A 179 -7.55 -26.03 -11.32
CA GLY A 179 -7.46 -26.71 -10.03
C GLY A 179 -6.07 -27.24 -9.70
N THR A 180 -5.18 -27.33 -10.69
CA THR A 180 -3.77 -27.64 -10.44
C THR A 180 -3.15 -26.58 -9.53
N SER A 181 -2.47 -27.01 -8.45
CA SER A 181 -1.83 -26.08 -7.54
C SER A 181 -0.69 -25.30 -8.19
N LEU A 182 -0.39 -24.10 -7.69
CA LEU A 182 0.71 -23.31 -8.22
C LEU A 182 2.06 -24.04 -8.10
N LYS A 183 2.23 -24.88 -7.07
CA LYS A 183 3.43 -25.70 -6.92
C LYS A 183 3.56 -26.71 -8.09
N GLU A 184 2.51 -27.46 -8.35
CA GLU A 184 2.48 -28.42 -9.46
C GLU A 184 2.66 -27.72 -10.81
N CYS A 185 2.02 -26.57 -11.04
CA CYS A 185 2.24 -25.77 -12.24
C CYS A 185 3.72 -25.36 -12.41
N ASN A 186 4.39 -25.01 -11.30
CA ASN A 186 5.81 -24.65 -11.33
C ASN A 186 6.70 -25.86 -11.58
N ASP A 187 6.37 -27.03 -11.02
CA ASP A 187 7.08 -28.28 -11.29
C ASP A 187 6.93 -28.63 -12.79
N MET A 188 5.73 -28.51 -13.37
CA MET A 188 5.51 -28.68 -14.83
C MET A 188 6.34 -27.70 -15.68
N ILE A 189 6.41 -26.42 -15.28
CA ILE A 189 7.24 -25.41 -15.95
C ILE A 189 8.70 -25.80 -15.92
N TRP A 190 9.19 -26.27 -14.77
CA TRP A 190 10.59 -26.64 -14.59
C TRP A 190 10.96 -27.88 -15.39
N ASP A 191 10.18 -28.95 -15.25
CA ASP A 191 10.44 -30.25 -15.89
C ASP A 191 10.40 -30.14 -17.42
N ASN A 192 9.50 -29.33 -17.95
CA ASN A 192 9.33 -29.13 -19.39
C ASN A 192 10.11 -27.91 -19.94
N LYS A 193 10.90 -27.23 -19.12
CA LYS A 193 11.70 -26.04 -19.48
C LYS A 193 10.88 -24.92 -20.13
N LEU A 194 9.65 -24.72 -19.64
CA LEU A 194 8.74 -23.71 -20.13
C LEU A 194 9.06 -22.32 -19.51
N ASN A 195 8.61 -21.26 -20.19
CA ASN A 195 8.61 -19.90 -19.64
C ASN A 195 7.22 -19.50 -19.15
N SER A 196 6.19 -20.11 -19.70
CA SER A 196 4.78 -19.89 -19.34
C SER A 196 4.00 -21.19 -19.49
N LEU A 197 2.99 -21.37 -18.66
CA LEU A 197 2.10 -22.51 -18.65
C LEU A 197 0.65 -21.99 -18.67
N PRO A 198 -0.13 -22.26 -19.73
CA PRO A 198 -1.55 -21.98 -19.74
C PRO A 198 -2.27 -22.90 -18.75
N VAL A 199 -3.29 -22.38 -18.06
CA VAL A 199 -4.21 -23.14 -17.21
C VAL A 199 -5.59 -23.07 -17.83
N VAL A 200 -6.13 -24.22 -18.19
CA VAL A 200 -7.38 -24.36 -18.93
C VAL A 200 -8.38 -25.25 -18.20
N ASP A 201 -9.66 -25.12 -18.52
CA ASP A 201 -10.71 -26.05 -18.07
C ASP A 201 -10.88 -27.22 -19.05
N ALA A 202 -11.87 -28.11 -18.76
CA ALA A 202 -12.18 -29.27 -19.56
C ALA A 202 -12.65 -28.92 -21.00
N GLU A 203 -13.19 -27.73 -21.20
CA GLU A 203 -13.63 -27.16 -22.47
C GLU A 203 -12.52 -26.43 -23.23
N GLN A 204 -11.26 -26.49 -22.72
CA GLN A 204 -10.09 -25.79 -23.22
C GLN A 204 -10.18 -24.26 -23.12
N ARG A 205 -11.03 -23.71 -22.24
CA ARG A 205 -11.08 -22.27 -22.02
C ARG A 205 -9.90 -21.83 -21.17
N LEU A 206 -9.26 -20.74 -21.58
CA LEU A 206 -8.14 -20.17 -20.86
C LEU A 206 -8.63 -19.45 -19.60
N HIS A 207 -8.09 -19.80 -18.45
CA HIS A 207 -8.35 -19.12 -17.19
C HIS A 207 -7.15 -18.30 -16.73
N TYR A 208 -5.94 -18.90 -16.77
CA TYR A 208 -4.74 -18.27 -16.26
C TYR A 208 -3.52 -18.63 -17.07
N PHE A 209 -2.48 -17.83 -16.93
CA PHE A 209 -1.09 -18.23 -17.19
C PHE A 209 -0.32 -18.33 -15.87
N VAL A 210 0.64 -19.25 -15.79
CA VAL A 210 1.68 -19.27 -14.77
C VAL A 210 3.02 -19.02 -15.48
N PHE A 211 3.79 -18.07 -14.98
CA PHE A 211 5.08 -17.71 -15.58
C PHE A 211 6.23 -18.14 -14.66
N ARG A 212 7.29 -18.69 -15.25
CA ARG A 212 8.50 -19.11 -14.54
C ARG A 212 9.09 -18.02 -13.65
N LYS A 213 9.13 -16.78 -14.14
CA LYS A 213 9.66 -15.64 -13.38
C LYS A 213 8.82 -15.30 -12.14
N ASP A 214 7.53 -15.58 -12.17
CA ASP A 214 6.63 -15.26 -11.07
C ASP A 214 6.80 -16.25 -9.91
N TYR A 215 7.12 -17.51 -10.18
CA TYR A 215 7.50 -18.49 -9.17
C TYR A 215 8.77 -18.08 -8.42
N GLU A 216 9.79 -17.65 -9.13
CA GLU A 216 11.04 -17.19 -8.53
C GLU A 216 10.80 -15.94 -7.67
N ASN A 217 9.96 -15.03 -8.12
CA ASN A 217 9.57 -13.83 -7.40
C ASN A 217 8.79 -14.17 -6.11
N ARG A 218 7.81 -15.08 -6.18
CA ARG A 218 7.02 -15.50 -5.02
C ARG A 218 7.88 -16.19 -3.94
N LYS A 219 8.82 -17.02 -4.35
CA LYS A 219 9.77 -17.64 -3.41
C LYS A 219 10.61 -16.60 -2.65
N LYS A 220 10.87 -15.45 -3.31
CA LYS A 220 11.61 -14.32 -2.71
C LYS A 220 10.72 -13.40 -1.84
N ASN A 221 9.39 -13.43 -2.02
CA ASN A 221 8.44 -12.52 -1.36
C ASN A 221 7.28 -13.33 -0.75
N PRO A 222 7.52 -14.07 0.36
CA PRO A 222 6.52 -14.96 0.95
C PRO A 222 5.31 -14.22 1.56
N ASN A 223 5.44 -12.92 1.80
CA ASN A 223 4.42 -12.08 2.41
C ASN A 223 3.57 -11.30 1.40
N GLU A 224 3.71 -11.57 0.09
CA GLU A 224 2.96 -10.84 -0.95
C GLU A 224 1.49 -10.64 -0.60
N LEU A 225 0.99 -9.42 -0.83
CA LEU A 225 -0.40 -9.07 -0.61
C LEU A 225 -1.16 -9.07 -1.94
N LEU A 226 -2.03 -10.06 -2.11
CA LEU A 226 -2.74 -10.33 -3.35
C LEU A 226 -4.25 -10.33 -3.16
N ASP A 227 -4.99 -9.94 -4.20
CA ASP A 227 -6.43 -10.14 -4.29
C ASP A 227 -6.77 -11.61 -4.65
N GLU A 228 -8.04 -11.92 -4.72
CA GLU A 228 -8.55 -13.26 -5.11
C GLU A 228 -8.09 -13.69 -6.51
N ASN A 229 -7.84 -12.73 -7.41
CA ASN A 229 -7.35 -12.96 -8.77
C ASN A 229 -5.80 -12.98 -8.83
N LYS A 230 -5.12 -13.07 -7.70
CA LYS A 230 -3.66 -13.10 -7.59
C LYS A 230 -2.95 -11.84 -8.14
N ARG A 231 -3.64 -10.70 -8.12
CA ARG A 231 -3.07 -9.40 -8.46
C ARG A 231 -2.71 -8.63 -7.20
N TYR A 232 -1.69 -7.76 -7.25
CA TYR A 232 -1.32 -6.95 -6.09
C TYR A 232 -2.46 -6.04 -5.64
N ILE A 233 -2.62 -5.93 -4.32
CA ILE A 233 -3.54 -4.99 -3.69
C ILE A 233 -2.94 -3.59 -3.77
N VAL A 234 -3.75 -2.62 -4.17
CA VAL A 234 -3.37 -1.21 -4.30
C VAL A 234 -4.43 -0.28 -3.78
N GLY A 235 -4.00 0.74 -3.04
CA GLY A 235 -4.84 1.86 -2.61
C GLY A 235 -4.68 3.07 -3.52
N ALA A 236 -5.64 3.98 -3.47
CA ALA A 236 -5.57 5.26 -4.14
C ALA A 236 -6.11 6.40 -3.25
N GLY A 237 -5.39 7.51 -3.22
CA GLY A 237 -5.81 8.73 -2.56
C GLY A 237 -6.87 9.46 -3.37
N ILE A 238 -7.89 9.97 -2.68
CA ILE A 238 -8.91 10.84 -3.25
C ILE A 238 -9.04 12.11 -2.40
N ASN A 239 -9.67 13.13 -2.97
CA ASN A 239 -9.99 14.36 -2.27
C ASN A 239 -11.52 14.55 -2.18
N THR A 240 -11.96 15.58 -1.47
CA THR A 240 -13.37 15.91 -1.26
C THR A 240 -13.98 16.81 -2.35
N ARG A 241 -13.34 16.97 -3.52
CA ARG A 241 -13.78 17.90 -4.56
C ARG A 241 -14.16 17.20 -5.86
N ASP A 242 -13.25 16.38 -6.40
CA ASP A 242 -13.43 15.71 -7.69
C ASP A 242 -13.82 14.22 -7.56
N TYR A 243 -14.22 13.80 -6.35
CA TYR A 243 -14.55 12.39 -6.05
C TYR A 243 -15.58 11.80 -7.01
N ALA A 244 -16.58 12.57 -7.43
CA ALA A 244 -17.65 12.09 -8.32
C ALA A 244 -17.14 11.64 -9.70
N THR A 245 -16.00 12.16 -10.15
CA THR A 245 -15.34 11.78 -11.42
C THR A 245 -14.14 10.88 -11.19
N ARG A 246 -13.38 11.09 -10.12
CA ARG A 246 -12.17 10.33 -9.79
C ARG A 246 -12.48 8.91 -9.31
N VAL A 247 -13.46 8.75 -8.43
CA VAL A 247 -13.82 7.44 -7.87
C VAL A 247 -14.19 6.42 -8.95
N PRO A 248 -15.09 6.74 -9.91
CA PRO A 248 -15.41 5.81 -11.00
C PRO A 248 -14.18 5.36 -11.79
N ALA A 249 -13.28 6.27 -12.14
CA ALA A 249 -12.07 5.96 -12.90
C ALA A 249 -11.10 5.06 -12.12
N LEU A 250 -10.98 5.26 -10.80
CA LEU A 250 -10.13 4.43 -9.94
C LEU A 250 -10.73 3.04 -9.70
N VAL A 251 -12.04 2.94 -9.55
CA VAL A 251 -12.77 1.67 -9.43
C VAL A 251 -12.64 0.85 -10.72
N GLU A 252 -12.83 1.48 -11.88
CA GLU A 252 -12.63 0.84 -13.19
C GLU A 252 -11.16 0.39 -13.38
N ALA A 253 -10.21 1.17 -12.88
CA ALA A 253 -8.79 0.80 -12.91
C ALA A 253 -8.44 -0.37 -11.96
N GLY A 254 -9.34 -0.73 -11.04
CA GLY A 254 -9.20 -1.85 -10.10
C GLY A 254 -8.57 -1.47 -8.76
N ALA A 255 -8.69 -0.22 -8.29
CA ALA A 255 -8.27 0.14 -6.94
C ALA A 255 -9.04 -0.67 -5.90
N ASP A 256 -8.32 -1.30 -4.97
CA ASP A 256 -8.93 -2.17 -3.95
C ASP A 256 -9.47 -1.37 -2.76
N VAL A 257 -8.93 -0.17 -2.55
CA VAL A 257 -9.35 0.70 -1.45
C VAL A 257 -8.99 2.14 -1.76
N LEU A 258 -9.88 3.03 -1.41
CA LEU A 258 -9.70 4.46 -1.50
C LEU A 258 -9.35 5.03 -0.13
N CYS A 259 -8.75 6.21 -0.10
CA CYS A 259 -8.54 6.96 1.13
C CYS A 259 -8.72 8.45 0.86
N ILE A 260 -9.64 9.08 1.59
CA ILE A 260 -9.80 10.54 1.54
C ILE A 260 -8.59 11.15 2.27
N ASP A 261 -7.84 11.96 1.56
CA ASP A 261 -6.64 12.61 2.08
C ASP A 261 -6.90 14.09 2.35
N SER A 262 -7.07 14.44 3.62
CA SER A 262 -7.33 15.79 4.09
C SER A 262 -6.76 16.01 5.48
N SER A 263 -6.29 17.22 5.79
CA SER A 263 -5.94 17.63 7.14
C SER A 263 -7.17 17.96 8.01
N GLU A 264 -8.36 17.94 7.44
CA GLU A 264 -9.64 18.28 8.07
C GLU A 264 -10.62 17.11 7.93
N GLY A 265 -10.36 16.02 8.69
CA GLY A 265 -11.19 14.81 8.65
C GLY A 265 -12.56 15.02 9.29
N PHE A 266 -12.64 15.80 10.36
CA PHE A 266 -13.91 16.10 11.03
C PHE A 266 -14.64 17.25 10.34
N SER A 267 -15.16 16.97 9.15
CA SER A 267 -15.82 17.98 8.30
C SER A 267 -16.98 17.41 7.49
N GLU A 268 -17.92 18.27 7.14
CA GLU A 268 -19.05 17.94 6.28
C GLU A 268 -18.59 17.42 4.90
N TRP A 269 -17.47 17.91 4.39
CA TRP A 269 -16.92 17.48 3.10
C TRP A 269 -16.53 16.00 3.08
N GLN A 270 -16.01 15.47 4.19
CA GLN A 270 -15.75 14.05 4.36
C GLN A 270 -17.05 13.23 4.31
N LYS A 271 -18.06 13.67 5.07
CA LYS A 271 -19.36 13.03 5.08
C LYS A 271 -19.98 12.99 3.68
N LEU A 272 -20.05 14.12 2.98
CA LEU A 272 -20.60 14.18 1.62
C LEU A 272 -19.88 13.24 0.66
N THR A 273 -18.56 13.14 0.77
CA THR A 273 -17.77 12.24 -0.07
C THR A 273 -18.08 10.77 0.24
N ILE A 274 -18.14 10.40 1.53
CA ILE A 274 -18.45 9.03 1.95
C ILE A 274 -19.90 8.68 1.56
N ASP A 275 -20.86 9.55 1.84
CA ASP A 275 -22.27 9.35 1.48
C ASP A 275 -22.41 9.08 -0.03
N TRP A 276 -21.77 9.90 -0.86
CA TRP A 276 -21.80 9.70 -2.30
C TRP A 276 -21.22 8.34 -2.73
N ILE A 277 -20.11 7.91 -2.13
CA ILE A 277 -19.52 6.59 -2.41
C ILE A 277 -20.49 5.48 -1.97
N ARG A 278 -21.11 5.60 -0.81
CA ARG A 278 -22.08 4.62 -0.31
C ARG A 278 -23.35 4.55 -1.15
N GLU A 279 -23.86 5.68 -1.62
CA GLU A 279 -25.02 5.74 -2.50
C GLU A 279 -24.77 5.08 -3.87
N ASN A 280 -23.56 5.25 -4.43
CA ASN A 280 -23.25 4.74 -5.77
C ASN A 280 -22.68 3.33 -5.79
N TYR A 281 -21.98 2.91 -4.74
CA TYR A 281 -21.21 1.65 -4.71
C TYR A 281 -21.49 0.77 -3.48
N GLY A 282 -22.26 1.25 -2.51
CA GLY A 282 -22.50 0.53 -1.27
C GLY A 282 -21.20 0.22 -0.52
N ASP A 283 -21.09 -1.01 -0.02
CA ASP A 283 -19.88 -1.50 0.66
C ASP A 283 -18.88 -2.21 -0.27
N THR A 284 -19.11 -2.22 -1.59
CA THR A 284 -18.18 -2.84 -2.55
C THR A 284 -16.91 -2.02 -2.68
N VAL A 285 -17.01 -0.70 -2.67
CA VAL A 285 -15.87 0.21 -2.65
C VAL A 285 -15.47 0.50 -1.20
N LYS A 286 -14.23 0.16 -0.85
CA LYS A 286 -13.67 0.43 0.47
C LYS A 286 -13.06 1.82 0.52
N VAL A 287 -13.40 2.60 1.55
CA VAL A 287 -12.92 3.98 1.70
C VAL A 287 -12.50 4.29 3.13
N GLY A 288 -11.25 4.69 3.29
CA GLY A 288 -10.74 5.29 4.52
C GLY A 288 -10.94 6.81 4.53
N ALA A 289 -11.00 7.37 5.71
CA ALA A 289 -11.24 8.80 5.93
C ALA A 289 -10.31 9.37 6.99
N GLY A 290 -10.12 10.66 6.99
CA GLY A 290 -9.27 11.36 7.95
C GLY A 290 -8.60 12.61 7.33
N ASN A 291 -7.74 13.28 8.10
CA ASN A 291 -7.22 12.86 9.40
C ASN A 291 -7.99 13.51 10.56
N VAL A 292 -8.06 12.79 11.66
CA VAL A 292 -8.62 13.26 12.94
C VAL A 292 -7.60 13.06 14.05
N VAL A 293 -7.83 13.68 15.24
CA VAL A 293 -6.90 13.62 16.38
C VAL A 293 -7.59 13.35 17.73
N ASP A 294 -8.88 13.09 17.72
CA ASP A 294 -9.70 12.91 18.92
C ASP A 294 -10.85 11.90 18.73
N ALA A 295 -11.56 11.61 19.81
CA ALA A 295 -12.66 10.66 19.85
C ALA A 295 -13.87 11.10 19.02
N GLU A 296 -14.19 12.41 19.02
CA GLU A 296 -15.35 12.95 18.29
C GLU A 296 -15.15 12.80 16.78
N GLY A 297 -13.97 13.16 16.28
CA GLY A 297 -13.61 13.01 14.88
C GLY A 297 -13.65 11.55 14.42
N PHE A 298 -13.16 10.61 15.26
CA PHE A 298 -13.25 9.19 14.96
C PHE A 298 -14.71 8.72 14.84
N ARG A 299 -15.54 9.00 15.87
CA ARG A 299 -16.96 8.59 15.88
C ARG A 299 -17.70 9.13 14.68
N PHE A 300 -17.50 10.41 14.37
CA PHE A 300 -18.11 11.03 13.18
C PHE A 300 -17.79 10.27 11.90
N LEU A 301 -16.53 9.96 11.63
CA LEU A 301 -16.13 9.26 10.42
C LEU A 301 -16.60 7.80 10.39
N ALA A 302 -16.59 7.11 11.53
CA ALA A 302 -17.09 5.74 11.66
C ALA A 302 -18.61 5.68 11.39
N GLU A 303 -19.39 6.63 11.92
CA GLU A 303 -20.83 6.76 11.71
C GLU A 303 -21.17 7.16 10.29
N CYS A 304 -20.33 7.96 9.61
CA CYS A 304 -20.46 8.25 8.18
C CYS A 304 -20.21 7.00 7.31
N GLY A 305 -19.67 5.91 7.89
CA GLY A 305 -19.47 4.66 7.18
C GLY A 305 -18.06 4.46 6.62
N ALA A 306 -17.05 5.17 7.12
CA ALA A 306 -15.66 4.92 6.76
C ALA A 306 -15.24 3.47 7.06
N ASP A 307 -14.41 2.88 6.21
CA ASP A 307 -13.88 1.52 6.40
C ASP A 307 -12.66 1.49 7.32
N PHE A 308 -11.95 2.60 7.44
CA PHE A 308 -10.91 2.83 8.43
C PHE A 308 -10.73 4.35 8.65
N VAL A 309 -10.14 4.72 9.79
CA VAL A 309 -9.90 6.13 10.13
C VAL A 309 -8.42 6.42 10.27
N LYS A 310 -7.95 7.47 9.60
CA LYS A 310 -6.57 7.98 9.65
C LYS A 310 -6.41 9.01 10.76
N ILE A 311 -5.36 8.86 11.60
CA ILE A 311 -5.09 9.66 12.79
C ILE A 311 -3.81 10.46 12.60
N GLY A 312 -3.87 11.76 12.83
CA GLY A 312 -2.69 12.61 12.92
C GLY A 312 -2.80 13.89 12.08
N ILE A 313 -2.57 15.02 12.73
CA ILE A 313 -2.52 16.34 12.10
C ILE A 313 -1.22 17.03 12.53
N GLY A 314 -0.42 17.43 11.55
CA GLY A 314 0.80 18.18 11.77
C GLY A 314 1.97 17.37 12.35
N GLY A 315 1.90 16.02 12.36
CA GLY A 315 2.96 15.14 12.89
C GLY A 315 4.02 14.72 11.87
N GLY A 316 3.81 14.98 10.59
CA GLY A 316 4.76 14.62 9.52
C GLY A 316 6.04 15.44 9.55
N SER A 317 7.18 14.85 9.14
CA SER A 317 8.50 15.50 9.16
C SER A 317 8.60 16.78 8.32
N ILE A 318 7.73 16.94 7.33
CA ILE A 318 7.69 18.08 6.40
C ILE A 318 6.36 18.84 6.47
N CYS A 319 5.48 18.47 7.41
CA CYS A 319 4.23 19.16 7.66
C CYS A 319 4.47 20.32 8.63
N ILE A 320 4.10 21.52 8.22
CA ILE A 320 4.21 22.74 9.05
C ILE A 320 2.84 23.30 9.42
N THR A 321 1.77 22.52 9.32
CA THR A 321 0.40 22.93 9.69
C THR A 321 0.34 23.45 11.13
N ARG A 322 1.05 22.82 12.07
CA ARG A 322 1.10 23.28 13.48
C ARG A 322 1.74 24.65 13.62
N GLU A 323 2.80 24.91 12.85
CA GLU A 323 3.49 26.20 12.84
C GLU A 323 2.63 27.29 12.18
N GLN A 324 1.97 26.97 11.08
CA GLN A 324 1.21 27.92 10.27
C GLN A 324 -0.18 28.23 10.82
N LYS A 325 -0.86 27.21 11.36
CA LYS A 325 -2.26 27.31 11.81
C LYS A 325 -2.45 27.15 13.33
N GLY A 326 -1.46 26.65 14.06
CA GLY A 326 -1.62 26.27 15.47
C GLY A 326 -2.52 25.05 15.66
N ILE A 327 -2.78 24.26 14.60
CA ILE A 327 -3.68 23.10 14.64
C ILE A 327 -2.87 21.81 14.66
N GLY A 328 -3.21 20.91 15.59
CA GLY A 328 -2.59 19.59 15.68
C GLY A 328 -2.64 19.05 17.11
N ARG A 329 -2.16 17.83 17.28
CA ARG A 329 -2.07 17.14 18.58
C ARG A 329 -0.87 16.21 18.59
N GLY A 330 -0.29 15.92 19.76
CA GLY A 330 0.77 14.92 19.91
C GLY A 330 0.29 13.55 19.44
N GLN A 331 1.08 12.89 18.58
CA GLN A 331 0.62 11.70 17.86
C GLN A 331 0.31 10.52 18.77
N ALA A 332 1.07 10.33 19.85
CA ALA A 332 0.81 9.27 20.83
C ALA A 332 -0.51 9.51 21.56
N THR A 333 -0.76 10.73 22.04
CA THR A 333 -2.02 11.09 22.69
C THR A 333 -3.22 10.89 21.76
N ALA A 334 -3.13 11.36 20.52
CA ALA A 334 -4.20 11.19 19.53
C ALA A 334 -4.48 9.70 19.25
N THR A 335 -3.43 8.88 19.10
CA THR A 335 -3.56 7.45 18.86
C THR A 335 -4.25 6.73 20.01
N ILE A 336 -3.84 6.99 21.26
CA ILE A 336 -4.43 6.38 22.47
C ILE A 336 -5.90 6.75 22.62
N GLU A 337 -6.25 8.02 22.42
CA GLU A 337 -7.63 8.49 22.55
C GLU A 337 -8.54 7.89 21.49
N VAL A 338 -8.11 7.93 20.23
CA VAL A 338 -8.89 7.36 19.14
C VAL A 338 -9.02 5.84 19.26
N ALA A 339 -7.97 5.13 19.74
CA ALA A 339 -8.05 3.69 20.00
C ALA A 339 -9.12 3.36 21.08
N LYS A 340 -9.19 4.16 22.15
CA LYS A 340 -10.26 4.01 23.16
C LYS A 340 -11.64 4.23 22.53
N ALA A 341 -11.81 5.28 21.74
CA ALA A 341 -13.07 5.57 21.07
C ALA A 341 -13.48 4.46 20.09
N ARG A 342 -12.54 3.85 19.36
CA ARG A 342 -12.76 2.68 18.50
C ARG A 342 -13.27 1.48 19.32
N ASP A 343 -12.63 1.19 20.45
CA ASP A 343 -13.00 0.05 21.28
C ASP A 343 -14.37 0.23 21.92
N GLU A 344 -14.72 1.45 22.32
CA GLU A 344 -16.06 1.82 22.77
C GLU A 344 -17.10 1.68 21.67
N TYR A 345 -16.82 2.23 20.48
CA TYR A 345 -17.70 2.11 19.31
C TYR A 345 -17.93 0.63 18.92
N PHE A 346 -16.88 -0.18 18.98
CA PHE A 346 -17.00 -1.62 18.73
C PHE A 346 -17.88 -2.34 19.77
N LYS A 347 -17.78 -1.97 21.05
CA LYS A 347 -18.66 -2.52 22.11
C LYS A 347 -20.12 -2.12 21.92
N GLU A 348 -20.36 -0.88 21.49
CA GLU A 348 -21.70 -0.33 21.30
C GLU A 348 -22.40 -0.88 20.06
N THR A 349 -21.68 -0.98 18.95
CA THR A 349 -22.25 -1.27 17.61
C THR A 349 -21.96 -2.66 17.10
N GLY A 350 -20.97 -3.34 17.64
CA GLY A 350 -20.43 -4.59 17.08
C GLY A 350 -19.64 -4.39 15.79
N ILE A 351 -19.35 -3.15 15.37
CA ILE A 351 -18.58 -2.84 14.16
C ILE A 351 -17.19 -2.38 14.56
N TYR A 352 -16.17 -3.13 14.16
CA TYR A 352 -14.78 -2.74 14.33
C TYR A 352 -14.33 -1.89 13.15
N VAL A 353 -13.88 -0.66 13.40
CA VAL A 353 -13.35 0.26 12.38
C VAL A 353 -11.85 0.44 12.64
N PRO A 354 -10.97 -0.17 11.83
CA PRO A 354 -9.53 -0.07 12.02
C PRO A 354 -9.03 1.37 12.01
N ILE A 355 -7.95 1.62 12.74
CA ILE A 355 -7.31 2.94 12.82
C ILE A 355 -5.88 2.90 12.29
N CYS A 356 -5.52 3.93 11.53
CA CYS A 356 -4.21 4.11 10.91
C CYS A 356 -3.49 5.30 11.56
N SER A 357 -2.38 5.07 12.25
CA SER A 357 -1.54 6.18 12.74
C SER A 357 -0.72 6.75 11.58
N ASP A 358 -0.92 8.04 11.28
CA ASP A 358 -0.28 8.75 10.17
C ASP A 358 0.58 9.92 10.70
N GLY A 359 1.89 9.82 10.50
CA GLY A 359 2.86 10.80 10.97
C GLY A 359 3.45 10.50 12.35
N GLY A 360 4.43 11.30 12.77
CA GLY A 360 5.09 11.19 14.09
C GLY A 360 6.10 10.04 14.22
N ILE A 361 6.24 9.19 13.21
CA ILE A 361 7.20 8.06 13.22
C ILE A 361 8.56 8.53 12.71
N VAL A 362 9.54 8.55 13.60
CA VAL A 362 10.93 8.94 13.31
C VAL A 362 11.87 7.75 13.38
N HIS A 363 11.65 6.86 14.34
CA HIS A 363 12.45 5.66 14.62
C HIS A 363 11.61 4.39 14.50
N ASP A 364 12.26 3.26 14.28
CA ASP A 364 11.56 1.97 14.15
C ASP A 364 10.75 1.60 15.39
N TYR A 365 11.26 1.91 16.61
CA TYR A 365 10.53 1.61 17.85
C TYR A 365 9.21 2.40 18.00
N HIS A 366 9.09 3.57 17.34
CA HIS A 366 7.81 4.29 17.26
C HIS A 366 6.73 3.49 16.56
N MET A 367 7.10 2.63 15.59
CA MET A 367 6.15 1.75 14.91
C MET A 367 5.54 0.77 15.91
N THR A 368 6.37 0.15 16.77
CA THR A 368 5.86 -0.78 17.80
C THR A 368 5.04 -0.05 18.86
N LEU A 369 5.43 1.16 19.25
CA LEU A 369 4.64 2.00 20.16
C LEU A 369 3.28 2.33 19.57
N ALA A 370 3.21 2.76 18.32
CA ALA A 370 1.94 3.08 17.66
C ALA A 370 1.00 1.87 17.62
N LEU A 371 1.53 0.68 17.30
CA LEU A 371 0.76 -0.57 17.33
C LEU A 371 0.31 -0.91 18.76
N ALA A 372 1.19 -0.81 19.75
CA ALA A 372 0.88 -1.08 21.15
C ALA A 372 -0.17 -0.10 21.74
N MET A 373 -0.18 1.14 21.25
CA MET A 373 -1.16 2.18 21.61
C MET A 373 -2.52 2.01 20.94
N GLY A 374 -2.67 1.00 20.07
CA GLY A 374 -3.95 0.62 19.50
C GLY A 374 -4.10 0.84 18.00
N SER A 375 -3.08 1.35 17.29
CA SER A 375 -3.14 1.41 15.83
C SER A 375 -3.16 0.01 15.22
N ASP A 376 -4.01 -0.21 14.23
CA ASP A 376 -4.03 -1.46 13.47
C ASP A 376 -2.93 -1.49 12.42
N PHE A 377 -2.65 -0.34 11.80
CA PHE A 377 -1.57 -0.17 10.84
C PHE A 377 -1.06 1.28 10.85
N ILE A 378 0.04 1.51 10.14
CA ILE A 378 0.82 2.75 10.21
C ILE A 378 1.06 3.28 8.81
N MET A 379 0.77 4.56 8.58
CA MET A 379 1.10 5.26 7.34
C MET A 379 2.41 6.02 7.49
N LEU A 380 3.32 5.81 6.51
CA LEU A 380 4.68 6.31 6.56
C LEU A 380 5.02 7.11 5.28
N GLY A 381 5.41 8.37 5.45
CA GLY A 381 5.90 9.24 4.38
C GLY A 381 7.44 9.21 4.30
N ARG A 382 8.12 9.89 5.25
CA ARG A 382 9.58 10.00 5.30
C ARG A 382 10.30 8.66 5.22
N TYR A 383 9.78 7.62 5.86
CA TYR A 383 10.38 6.30 5.86
C TYR A 383 10.50 5.73 4.44
N PHE A 384 9.40 5.72 3.68
CA PHE A 384 9.37 5.18 2.32
C PHE A 384 10.03 6.10 1.28
N SER A 385 10.03 7.42 1.48
CA SER A 385 10.67 8.35 0.54
C SER A 385 12.19 8.15 0.39
N ARG A 386 12.83 7.46 1.32
CA ARG A 386 14.27 7.21 1.38
C ARG A 386 14.74 6.09 0.46
N PHE A 387 13.84 5.30 -0.12
CA PHE A 387 14.17 4.06 -0.82
C PHE A 387 14.28 4.23 -2.33
N ASP A 388 14.93 3.27 -2.97
CA ASP A 388 15.08 3.22 -4.43
C ASP A 388 13.73 3.28 -5.16
N GLU A 389 12.71 2.66 -4.57
CA GLU A 389 11.38 2.49 -5.14
C GLU A 389 10.49 3.73 -5.02
N SER A 390 10.90 4.75 -4.27
CA SER A 390 10.16 6.02 -4.23
C SER A 390 10.35 6.82 -5.53
N PRO A 391 9.34 7.59 -5.97
CA PRO A 391 9.34 8.25 -7.29
C PRO A 391 10.34 9.39 -7.45
N THR A 392 11.03 9.78 -6.38
CA THR A 392 11.91 10.97 -6.40
C THR A 392 13.33 10.64 -6.83
N ASN A 393 14.07 11.66 -7.27
CA ASN A 393 15.45 11.51 -7.69
C ASN A 393 16.39 11.27 -6.51
N LYS A 394 17.39 10.39 -6.74
CA LYS A 394 18.55 10.27 -5.87
C LYS A 394 19.60 11.31 -6.31
N VAL A 395 19.98 12.18 -5.39
CA VAL A 395 20.95 13.26 -5.60
C VAL A 395 22.12 13.12 -4.63
N GLN A 396 23.26 13.74 -4.97
CA GLN A 396 24.41 13.78 -4.08
C GLN A 396 24.58 15.20 -3.50
N ILE A 397 24.55 15.32 -2.17
CA ILE A 397 24.71 16.59 -1.45
C ILE A 397 25.83 16.41 -0.43
N ASN A 398 26.86 17.22 -0.50
CA ASN A 398 28.01 17.15 0.42
C ASN A 398 28.61 15.74 0.56
N GLY A 399 28.71 15.01 -0.57
CA GLY A 399 29.25 13.65 -0.60
C GLY A 399 28.30 12.54 -0.11
N GLN A 400 27.11 12.87 0.35
CA GLN A 400 26.09 11.92 0.79
C GLN A 400 24.98 11.77 -0.25
N TYR A 401 24.47 10.53 -0.41
CA TYR A 401 23.29 10.29 -1.23
C TYR A 401 22.02 10.65 -0.46
N MET A 402 21.18 11.45 -1.11
CA MET A 402 19.90 11.94 -0.60
C MET A 402 18.80 11.62 -1.61
N LYS A 403 17.54 11.60 -1.14
CA LYS A 403 16.33 11.59 -1.98
C LYS A 403 15.59 12.91 -1.78
N GLU A 404 15.03 13.45 -2.87
CA GLU A 404 14.13 14.59 -2.76
C GLU A 404 12.86 14.18 -1.99
N TYR A 405 12.34 15.06 -1.14
CA TYR A 405 11.16 14.81 -0.34
C TYR A 405 10.41 16.11 -0.06
N TRP A 406 9.16 16.19 -0.54
CA TRP A 406 8.33 17.37 -0.38
C TRP A 406 6.93 17.02 0.10
N GLY A 407 6.32 17.96 0.83
CA GLY A 407 4.96 17.85 1.34
C GLY A 407 3.91 18.14 0.27
N GLU A 408 2.75 17.53 0.41
CA GLU A 408 1.59 17.79 -0.45
C GLU A 408 1.08 19.24 -0.33
N GLY A 409 1.33 19.91 0.80
CA GLY A 409 1.04 21.33 1.03
C GLY A 409 2.16 22.29 0.62
N SER A 410 3.21 21.84 -0.08
CA SER A 410 4.31 22.69 -0.55
C SER A 410 3.99 23.33 -1.90
N ALA A 411 4.71 24.39 -2.24
CA ALA A 411 4.64 25.05 -3.56
C ALA A 411 4.97 24.06 -4.70
N ARG A 412 5.86 23.10 -4.47
CA ARG A 412 6.23 22.08 -5.45
C ARG A 412 5.06 21.17 -5.81
N ALA A 413 4.29 20.70 -4.82
CA ALA A 413 3.13 19.85 -5.05
C ALA A 413 1.93 20.61 -5.64
N ARG A 414 1.88 21.95 -5.50
CA ARG A 414 0.79 22.80 -6.01
C ARG A 414 0.51 22.67 -7.49
N ASN A 415 1.54 22.48 -8.29
CA ASN A 415 1.39 22.39 -9.74
C ASN A 415 0.48 21.20 -10.16
N TRP A 416 -0.02 20.42 -9.21
CA TRP A 416 -0.80 19.21 -9.42
C TRP A 416 -2.10 19.19 -8.61
N GLN A 417 -2.96 20.21 -8.74
CA GLN A 417 -4.42 20.16 -8.46
C GLN A 417 -4.94 19.73 -7.07
N ARG A 418 -4.12 19.40 -6.06
CA ARG A 418 -4.68 19.05 -4.73
C ARG A 418 -5.48 20.21 -4.12
N TYR A 419 -5.01 21.43 -4.35
CA TYR A 419 -5.57 22.67 -3.83
C TYR A 419 -6.08 23.60 -4.93
N ASP A 420 -6.22 23.11 -6.16
CA ASP A 420 -6.80 23.91 -7.24
C ASP A 420 -8.30 24.10 -6.98
N MET A 421 -8.63 25.29 -6.55
CA MET A 421 -10.00 25.72 -6.20
C MET A 421 -10.79 26.15 -7.46
N GLY A 422 -10.32 25.81 -8.67
CA GLY A 422 -11.01 26.21 -9.90
C GLY A 422 -10.91 27.71 -10.16
N GLY A 423 -9.70 28.20 -10.32
CA GLY A 423 -9.44 29.60 -10.62
C GLY A 423 -8.12 30.09 -10.00
N ASP A 424 -7.69 31.29 -10.33
CA ASP A 424 -6.43 31.96 -9.92
C ASP A 424 -6.13 32.04 -8.39
N SER A 425 -6.72 31.17 -7.56
CA SER A 425 -6.51 31.16 -6.10
C SER A 425 -5.14 30.60 -5.75
N LYS A 426 -4.18 31.48 -5.59
CA LYS A 426 -2.92 31.20 -4.91
C LYS A 426 -3.24 30.74 -3.49
N LEU A 427 -2.62 29.64 -3.02
CA LEU A 427 -2.63 29.32 -1.59
C LEU A 427 -2.15 30.56 -0.82
N SER A 428 -2.83 30.89 0.26
CA SER A 428 -2.46 32.01 1.10
C SER A 428 -1.10 31.78 1.78
N PHE A 429 -0.75 30.50 2.04
CA PHE A 429 0.49 30.05 2.69
C PHE A 429 0.74 28.57 2.40
N GLU A 430 1.95 28.10 2.65
CA GLU A 430 2.34 26.70 2.53
C GLU A 430 2.17 25.97 3.86
N GLU A 431 1.72 24.72 3.81
CA GLU A 431 1.59 23.82 4.96
C GLU A 431 2.60 22.65 4.89
N GLY A 432 3.49 22.66 3.92
CA GLY A 432 4.55 21.68 3.73
C GLY A 432 5.80 22.29 3.14
N VAL A 433 6.93 21.66 3.38
CA VAL A 433 8.23 22.11 2.87
C VAL A 433 8.76 21.18 1.77
N ASP A 434 9.66 21.71 0.94
CA ASP A 434 10.49 20.95 -0.01
C ASP A 434 11.85 20.70 0.63
N SER A 435 12.31 19.44 0.63
CA SER A 435 13.47 19.02 1.40
C SER A 435 14.15 17.78 0.82
N TYR A 436 15.19 17.34 1.50
CA TYR A 436 15.90 16.10 1.22
C TYR A 436 15.87 15.17 2.44
N VAL A 437 15.88 13.84 2.17
CA VAL A 437 16.05 12.81 3.19
C VAL A 437 17.26 11.94 2.85
N PRO A 438 17.97 11.39 3.86
CA PRO A 438 19.05 10.45 3.61
C PRO A 438 18.57 9.24 2.84
N TYR A 439 19.25 8.90 1.75
CA TYR A 439 19.00 7.70 0.98
C TYR A 439 19.35 6.45 1.80
N ALA A 440 18.51 5.42 1.73
CA ALA A 440 18.64 4.21 2.56
C ALA A 440 18.67 2.89 1.77
N GLY A 441 18.74 2.93 0.44
CA GLY A 441 18.80 1.71 -0.37
C GLY A 441 17.42 1.11 -0.68
N SER A 442 17.31 -0.23 -0.75
CA SER A 442 16.09 -0.92 -1.14
C SER A 442 15.01 -0.90 -0.05
N LEU A 443 13.75 -0.82 -0.46
CA LEU A 443 12.59 -0.96 0.42
C LEU A 443 12.63 -2.31 1.15
N LYS A 444 12.90 -3.39 0.43
CA LYS A 444 12.85 -4.75 0.96
C LYS A 444 13.77 -4.94 2.17
N ASP A 445 15.01 -4.49 2.07
CA ASP A 445 16.00 -4.68 3.14
C ASP A 445 15.63 -3.87 4.39
N ASN A 446 15.20 -2.63 4.19
CA ASN A 446 14.81 -1.75 5.29
C ASN A 446 13.50 -2.18 5.96
N VAL A 447 12.48 -2.55 5.19
CA VAL A 447 11.23 -3.09 5.72
C VAL A 447 11.50 -4.38 6.49
N GLY A 448 12.29 -5.30 5.94
CA GLY A 448 12.67 -6.52 6.62
C GLY A 448 13.34 -6.28 7.99
N LEU A 449 14.24 -5.30 8.07
CA LEU A 449 14.88 -4.91 9.33
C LEU A 449 13.87 -4.31 10.32
N SER A 450 13.03 -3.38 9.89
CA SER A 450 12.03 -2.75 10.76
C SER A 450 11.02 -3.77 11.28
N LEU A 451 10.54 -4.69 10.43
CA LEU A 451 9.64 -5.78 10.86
C LEU A 451 10.31 -6.73 11.85
N SER A 452 11.60 -7.01 11.68
CA SER A 452 12.37 -7.82 12.64
C SER A 452 12.39 -7.15 14.02
N LYS A 453 12.65 -5.84 14.09
CA LYS A 453 12.62 -5.08 15.36
C LYS A 453 11.25 -5.11 16.02
N ILE A 454 10.17 -4.89 15.24
CA ILE A 454 8.78 -4.97 15.74
C ILE A 454 8.51 -6.36 16.34
N LYS A 455 8.83 -7.43 15.61
CA LYS A 455 8.60 -8.80 16.08
C LYS A 455 9.37 -9.14 17.35
N HIS A 456 10.63 -8.72 17.47
CA HIS A 456 11.42 -8.93 18.68
C HIS A 456 10.85 -8.17 19.88
N THR A 457 10.41 -6.93 19.70
CA THR A 457 9.74 -6.17 20.77
C THR A 457 8.42 -6.82 21.18
N MET A 458 7.63 -7.34 20.22
CA MET A 458 6.41 -8.10 20.53
C MET A 458 6.73 -9.35 21.36
N CYS A 459 7.79 -10.10 21.03
CA CYS A 459 8.26 -11.23 21.83
C CYS A 459 8.62 -10.80 23.26
N ASN A 460 9.29 -9.67 23.42
CA ASN A 460 9.61 -9.13 24.76
C ASN A 460 8.36 -8.72 25.56
N CYS A 461 7.23 -8.47 24.90
CA CYS A 461 5.94 -8.23 25.52
C CYS A 461 5.12 -9.50 25.76
N GLY A 462 5.61 -10.67 25.31
CA GLY A 462 4.85 -11.92 25.35
C GLY A 462 3.70 -11.99 24.35
N ALA A 463 3.78 -11.23 23.26
CA ALA A 463 2.72 -11.09 22.25
C ALA A 463 3.14 -11.74 20.92
N LEU A 464 2.27 -12.54 20.33
CA LEU A 464 2.45 -13.18 19.02
C LEU A 464 1.60 -12.56 17.91
N THR A 465 0.66 -11.70 18.27
CA THR A 465 -0.22 -10.98 17.34
C THR A 465 -0.33 -9.51 17.75
N ILE A 466 -0.74 -8.64 16.83
CA ILE A 466 -0.97 -7.21 17.14
C ILE A 466 -2.05 -7.01 18.20
N PRO A 467 -3.22 -7.69 18.16
CA PRO A 467 -4.19 -7.61 19.24
C PRO A 467 -3.64 -8.04 20.61
N GLU A 468 -2.78 -9.08 20.64
CA GLU A 468 -2.11 -9.46 21.89
C GLU A 468 -1.14 -8.40 22.38
N LEU A 469 -0.40 -7.72 21.47
CA LEU A 469 0.47 -6.61 21.84
C LEU A 469 -0.36 -5.47 22.49
N GLN A 470 -1.47 -5.10 21.88
CA GLN A 470 -2.37 -4.07 22.40
C GLN A 470 -2.93 -4.40 23.79
N GLN A 471 -3.14 -5.68 24.09
CA GLN A 471 -3.64 -6.15 25.39
C GLN A 471 -2.55 -6.30 26.46
N LYS A 472 -1.34 -6.75 26.06
CA LYS A 472 -0.27 -7.15 26.98
C LYS A 472 0.77 -6.06 27.21
N ALA A 473 0.95 -5.12 26.25
CA ALA A 473 1.98 -4.10 26.36
C ALA A 473 1.73 -3.18 27.54
N LYS A 474 2.79 -2.90 28.28
CA LYS A 474 2.83 -1.89 29.33
C LYS A 474 3.65 -0.72 28.86
N ILE A 475 3.03 0.46 28.79
CA ILE A 475 3.67 1.65 28.23
C ILE A 475 3.85 2.66 29.35
N THR A 476 5.04 3.25 29.44
CA THR A 476 5.37 4.28 30.41
C THR A 476 5.82 5.57 29.74
N LEU A 477 5.40 6.70 30.28
CA LEU A 477 5.98 8.00 29.97
C LEU A 477 7.41 8.06 30.51
N VAL A 478 8.29 8.71 29.78
CA VAL A 478 9.68 8.93 30.19
C VAL A 478 10.01 10.41 30.28
N SER A 479 10.94 10.75 31.17
CA SER A 479 11.44 12.12 31.29
C SER A 479 12.33 12.50 30.11
N ALA A 480 12.58 13.81 29.95
CA ALA A 480 13.54 14.30 28.94
C ALA A 480 14.94 13.68 29.13
N THR A 481 15.36 13.45 30.37
CA THR A 481 16.63 12.78 30.67
C THR A 481 16.63 11.33 30.21
N SER A 482 15.55 10.59 30.44
CA SER A 482 15.41 9.21 29.98
C SER A 482 15.39 9.09 28.45
N ILE A 483 14.93 10.10 27.73
CA ILE A 483 15.00 10.14 26.27
C ILE A 483 16.47 10.20 25.81
N VAL A 484 17.30 11.01 26.48
CA VAL A 484 18.74 11.11 26.20
C VAL A 484 19.45 9.82 26.57
N GLU A 485 19.12 9.22 27.74
CA GLU A 485 19.65 7.92 28.17
C GLU A 485 19.35 6.79 27.18
N GLY A 486 18.23 6.86 26.45
CA GLY A 486 17.82 5.88 25.46
C GLY A 486 18.70 5.77 24.20
N GLY A 487 19.60 6.73 24.00
CA GLY A 487 20.58 6.74 22.90
C GLY A 487 21.98 6.36 23.36
N ALA A 488 22.90 6.12 22.43
CA ALA A 488 24.31 6.00 22.78
C ALA A 488 24.82 7.32 23.32
N HIS A 489 25.30 7.33 24.55
CA HIS A 489 25.79 8.51 25.27
C HIS A 489 27.15 8.20 25.93
N ASP A 490 27.93 9.25 26.22
CA ASP A 490 29.25 9.15 26.83
C ASP A 490 30.26 8.25 26.08
N VAL A 491 30.05 8.04 24.77
CA VAL A 491 30.93 7.27 23.90
C VAL A 491 31.15 7.98 22.55
N VAL A 492 32.27 7.71 21.93
CA VAL A 492 32.55 8.15 20.55
C VAL A 492 32.24 7.01 19.59
N LEU A 493 31.27 7.23 18.69
CA LEU A 493 30.88 6.23 17.69
C LEU A 493 31.97 6.08 16.63
N LYS A 494 32.31 4.82 16.29
CA LYS A 494 33.29 4.51 15.23
C LYS A 494 32.75 4.80 13.84
N ASP A 495 31.44 4.65 13.64
CA ASP A 495 30.76 4.94 12.37
C ASP A 495 29.53 5.80 12.62
N SER A 496 29.52 7.00 12.03
CA SER A 496 28.38 7.92 12.08
C SER A 496 27.24 7.54 11.10
N LYS A 497 27.37 6.43 10.35
CA LYS A 497 26.44 6.04 9.28
C LYS A 497 25.14 5.38 9.75
N GLU A 498 25.06 4.91 10.99
CA GLU A 498 23.89 4.16 11.49
C GLU A 498 22.91 4.96 12.35
N GLN A 499 23.15 6.25 12.57
CA GLN A 499 22.33 7.05 13.50
C GLN A 499 21.64 8.27 12.87
N LYS A 500 21.18 8.18 11.64
CA LYS A 500 20.28 9.26 11.15
C LYS A 500 19.08 8.74 10.39
#